data_dbb1ad5684dc08d1b9ec0f512067060a
#
_entry.id   dbb1ad5684dc08d1b9ec0f512067060a
#
_cell.length_a   1.000
_cell.length_b   1.000
_cell.length_c   1.000
_cell.angle_alpha   90.00
_cell.angle_beta   90.00
_cell.angle_gamma   90.00
#
_symmetry.space_group_name_H-M   'P 1'
#
loop_
_entity.id
_entity.type
_entity.pdbx_description
1 polymer ?
#
loop_
_entity_poly.entity_id
_entity_poly.type
_entity_poly.pdbx_seq_one_letter_code
_entity_poly.pdbx_strand_id
1 'polypeptide(L)'
;SPLEMLGLSREQASPFGETWEEAFRVISDRRPAKVLVSVAYLSQLAAAVDLVRFLRDRGIRPVVGGSLPNSLRSTGTGGALLEKVFPEVIYGDGSTLVGEPPGRLLSKVVYPDLLMNPNWISPLPVVPFALSTGCYWNKCLFCPDRDSPWSSPGMESLGAFLETVPRSDAGSPVIHLLDSAVPPSHLSRALPLLRAAAARFFCFARPSPELLDICPPGELAAAGCIMLQIGAESGGSGILRRYGKGFGPDDWAAVTTALASAGVRTYLYLLFGLPGETEADRSATVERISSVGGSVDFLNLSIFNLPRNCELSRRAAEFDIEICGGEGRGADERIALYSEFTERGEVPRKAARIFMAHASSADAVFRRALLRTPRWFRAAHPAMMRIDGRTPLQGPGGD
;
A
#
# COMPACT_ATOMS: atom_id res chain seq x y z
N SER A 1 2.84 20.88 -24.64
CA SER A 1 3.41 19.55 -24.89
C SER A 1 2.92 18.55 -23.82
N PRO A 2 2.99 17.22 -24.06
CA PRO A 2 2.64 16.23 -23.04
C PRO A 2 3.42 16.40 -21.73
N LEU A 3 4.59 16.97 -21.77
CA LEU A 3 5.44 17.25 -20.61
C LEU A 3 4.95 18.46 -19.81
N GLU A 4 4.49 19.51 -20.47
CA GLU A 4 3.86 20.68 -19.81
C GLU A 4 2.58 20.26 -19.10
N MET A 5 1.82 19.31 -19.68
CA MET A 5 0.64 18.73 -19.02
C MET A 5 0.99 17.95 -17.74
N LEU A 6 2.23 17.48 -17.63
CA LEU A 6 2.81 16.86 -16.42
C LEU A 6 3.47 17.89 -15.50
N GLY A 7 3.43 19.19 -15.82
CA GLY A 7 4.13 20.24 -15.10
C GLY A 7 5.65 20.20 -15.24
N LEU A 8 6.15 19.57 -16.30
CA LEU A 8 7.59 19.39 -16.55
C LEU A 8 8.04 20.26 -17.72
N SER A 9 9.03 21.14 -17.49
CA SER A 9 9.64 21.92 -18.55
C SER A 9 10.75 21.13 -19.26
N ARG A 10 10.96 21.42 -20.57
CA ARG A 10 12.02 20.77 -21.36
C ARG A 10 13.42 21.22 -21.01
N GLU A 11 13.58 22.37 -20.38
CA GLU A 11 14.85 23.11 -20.31
C GLU A 11 15.51 23.14 -18.92
N GLN A 12 14.86 22.57 -17.91
CA GLN A 12 15.46 22.51 -16.58
C GLN A 12 16.48 21.38 -16.48
N ALA A 13 17.67 21.69 -15.94
CA ALA A 13 18.64 20.68 -15.58
C ALA A 13 18.00 19.66 -14.62
N SER A 14 18.32 18.39 -14.84
CA SER A 14 17.82 17.31 -13.99
C SER A 14 18.22 17.53 -12.52
N PRO A 15 17.27 17.60 -11.58
CA PRO A 15 17.61 17.61 -10.15
C PRO A 15 18.21 16.28 -9.68
N PHE A 16 18.19 15.26 -10.52
CA PHE A 16 18.65 13.90 -10.21
C PHE A 16 19.92 13.53 -10.95
N GLY A 17 20.62 14.49 -11.59
CA GLY A 17 21.74 14.23 -12.51
C GLY A 17 22.82 13.34 -11.90
N GLU A 18 23.27 13.63 -10.69
CA GLU A 18 24.30 12.82 -10.01
C GLU A 18 23.80 11.38 -9.72
N THR A 19 22.54 11.23 -9.30
CA THR A 19 21.92 9.92 -9.05
C THR A 19 21.84 9.09 -10.33
N TRP A 20 21.50 9.73 -11.46
CA TRP A 20 21.41 9.03 -12.73
C TRP A 20 22.79 8.64 -13.26
N GLU A 21 23.83 9.45 -13.07
CA GLU A 21 25.19 9.08 -13.43
C GLU A 21 25.71 7.88 -12.62
N GLU A 22 25.41 7.80 -11.34
CA GLU A 22 25.74 6.65 -10.52
C GLU A 22 24.98 5.38 -10.97
N ALA A 23 23.69 5.48 -11.19
CA ALA A 23 22.87 4.39 -11.73
C ALA A 23 23.37 3.95 -13.11
N PHE A 24 23.77 4.89 -13.95
CA PHE A 24 24.28 4.62 -15.29
C PHE A 24 25.58 3.83 -15.27
N ARG A 25 26.50 4.09 -14.33
CA ARG A 25 27.73 3.28 -14.18
C ARG A 25 27.39 1.81 -13.96
N VAL A 26 26.48 1.52 -13.03
CA VAL A 26 26.01 0.15 -12.75
C VAL A 26 25.34 -0.49 -13.98
N ILE A 27 24.53 0.28 -14.71
CA ILE A 27 23.84 -0.19 -15.92
C ILE A 27 24.85 -0.48 -17.05
N SER A 28 25.80 0.42 -17.26
CA SER A 28 26.80 0.32 -18.34
C SER A 28 27.69 -0.91 -18.19
N ASP A 29 28.09 -1.24 -16.96
CA ASP A 29 28.91 -2.41 -16.67
C ASP A 29 28.20 -3.72 -17.07
N ARG A 30 26.87 -3.75 -16.92
CA ARG A 30 26.04 -4.91 -17.24
C ARG A 30 25.62 -5.00 -18.72
N ARG A 31 25.73 -3.91 -19.48
CA ARG A 31 25.33 -3.79 -20.90
C ARG A 31 23.96 -4.40 -21.20
N PRO A 32 22.89 -4.04 -20.48
CA PRO A 32 21.57 -4.64 -20.69
C PRO A 32 21.00 -4.21 -22.05
N ALA A 33 20.26 -5.12 -22.70
CA ALA A 33 19.54 -4.79 -23.93
C ALA A 33 18.37 -3.82 -23.69
N LYS A 34 17.77 -3.86 -22.47
CA LYS A 34 16.68 -2.99 -22.04
C LYS A 34 16.83 -2.64 -20.56
N VAL A 35 16.37 -1.47 -20.18
CA VAL A 35 16.25 -1.04 -18.77
C VAL A 35 14.77 -0.88 -18.44
N LEU A 36 14.29 -1.64 -17.44
CA LEU A 36 12.92 -1.58 -16.99
C LEU A 36 12.80 -0.51 -15.89
N VAL A 37 11.92 0.47 -16.10
CA VAL A 37 11.65 1.56 -15.16
C VAL A 37 10.27 1.33 -14.55
N SER A 38 10.24 0.94 -13.28
CA SER A 38 8.99 0.72 -12.55
C SER A 38 8.48 2.03 -11.94
N VAL A 39 7.27 2.43 -12.30
CA VAL A 39 6.58 3.61 -11.77
C VAL A 39 5.35 3.16 -11.01
N ALA A 40 5.38 3.31 -9.68
CA ALA A 40 4.29 2.90 -8.81
C ALA A 40 3.38 4.06 -8.40
N TYR A 41 3.91 5.26 -8.30
CA TYR A 41 3.21 6.43 -7.76
C TYR A 41 3.32 7.64 -8.69
N LEU A 42 2.30 8.52 -8.66
CA LEU A 42 2.32 9.78 -9.41
C LEU A 42 3.55 10.65 -9.07
N SER A 43 3.99 10.63 -7.81
CA SER A 43 5.20 11.37 -7.37
C SER A 43 6.50 10.91 -8.04
N GLN A 44 6.54 9.69 -8.57
CA GLN A 44 7.70 9.16 -9.27
C GLN A 44 7.74 9.56 -10.76
N LEU A 45 6.63 10.08 -11.28
CA LEU A 45 6.48 10.29 -12.73
C LEU A 45 7.48 11.28 -13.29
N ALA A 46 7.74 12.39 -12.57
CA ALA A 46 8.72 13.38 -12.97
C ALA A 46 10.14 12.78 -13.05
N ALA A 47 10.54 12.05 -12.01
CA ALA A 47 11.83 11.37 -11.97
C ALA A 47 11.94 10.30 -13.06
N ALA A 48 10.87 9.56 -13.34
CA ALA A 48 10.84 8.56 -14.41
C ALA A 48 11.00 9.17 -15.79
N VAL A 49 10.36 10.31 -16.07
CA VAL A 49 10.52 11.04 -17.33
C VAL A 49 11.96 11.49 -17.51
N ASP A 50 12.55 12.02 -16.45
CA ASP A 50 13.94 12.48 -16.47
C ASP A 50 14.92 11.33 -16.68
N LEU A 51 14.76 10.24 -15.94
CA LEU A 51 15.57 9.02 -16.12
C LEU A 51 15.46 8.43 -17.54
N VAL A 52 14.24 8.36 -18.09
CA VAL A 52 14.01 7.83 -19.43
C VAL A 52 14.73 8.67 -20.49
N ARG A 53 14.73 10.00 -20.35
CA ARG A 53 15.50 10.89 -21.23
C ARG A 53 17.00 10.64 -21.10
N PHE A 54 17.49 10.64 -19.86
CA PHE A 54 18.89 10.40 -19.55
C PHE A 54 19.42 9.09 -20.16
N LEU A 55 18.65 8.00 -20.08
CA LEU A 55 19.00 6.70 -20.65
C LEU A 55 19.00 6.73 -22.20
N ARG A 56 17.97 7.36 -22.80
CA ARG A 56 17.88 7.49 -24.26
C ARG A 56 19.02 8.27 -24.86
N ASP A 57 19.44 9.37 -24.23
CA ASP A 57 20.55 10.21 -24.69
C ASP A 57 21.88 9.43 -24.67
N ARG A 58 21.93 8.31 -23.96
CA ARG A 58 23.06 7.38 -23.86
C ARG A 58 22.88 6.08 -24.67
N GLY A 59 21.89 6.05 -25.54
CA GLY A 59 21.63 4.91 -26.43
C GLY A 59 21.01 3.68 -25.75
N ILE A 60 20.54 3.80 -24.50
CA ILE A 60 19.84 2.71 -23.81
C ILE A 60 18.35 2.77 -24.11
N ARG A 61 17.71 1.61 -24.27
CA ARG A 61 16.27 1.48 -24.48
C ARG A 61 15.52 1.30 -23.15
N PRO A 62 14.87 2.34 -22.61
CA PRO A 62 14.03 2.22 -21.43
C PRO A 62 12.64 1.71 -21.79
N VAL A 63 12.08 0.87 -20.90
CA VAL A 63 10.70 0.38 -20.95
C VAL A 63 10.05 0.74 -19.63
N VAL A 64 8.93 1.45 -19.67
CA VAL A 64 8.23 1.92 -18.47
C VAL A 64 7.05 1.01 -18.15
N GLY A 65 6.93 0.61 -16.91
CA GLY A 65 5.83 -0.20 -16.40
C GLY A 65 5.56 0.06 -14.92
N GLY A 66 4.86 -0.85 -14.28
CA GLY A 66 4.55 -0.76 -12.85
C GLY A 66 3.07 -0.49 -12.58
N SER A 67 2.72 -0.27 -11.30
CA SER A 67 1.32 -0.14 -10.89
C SER A 67 0.64 1.14 -11.39
N LEU A 68 1.37 2.25 -11.58
CA LEU A 68 0.79 3.48 -12.09
C LEU A 68 0.31 3.34 -13.54
N PRO A 69 1.09 2.87 -14.53
CA PRO A 69 0.59 2.58 -15.87
C PRO A 69 -0.63 1.66 -15.86
N ASN A 70 -0.61 0.58 -15.08
CA ASN A 70 -1.73 -0.34 -14.97
C ASN A 70 -3.01 0.36 -14.43
N SER A 71 -2.87 1.16 -13.39
CA SER A 71 -3.99 1.92 -12.80
C SER A 71 -4.56 2.93 -13.79
N LEU A 72 -3.72 3.67 -14.52
CA LEU A 72 -4.17 4.65 -15.51
C LEU A 72 -4.89 3.98 -16.69
N ARG A 73 -4.41 2.82 -17.13
CA ARG A 73 -5.12 2.03 -18.14
C ARG A 73 -6.50 1.58 -17.64
N SER A 74 -6.60 1.12 -16.41
CA SER A 74 -7.86 0.66 -15.81
C SER A 74 -8.86 1.80 -15.56
N THR A 75 -8.37 3.02 -15.31
CA THR A 75 -9.23 4.21 -15.15
C THR A 75 -9.67 4.83 -16.48
N GLY A 76 -9.09 4.39 -17.61
CA GLY A 76 -9.31 4.99 -18.92
C GLY A 76 -8.77 6.42 -19.03
N THR A 77 -7.87 6.85 -18.14
CA THR A 77 -7.34 8.21 -18.14
C THR A 77 -5.81 8.20 -18.16
N GLY A 78 -5.23 9.11 -18.95
CA GLY A 78 -3.79 9.32 -18.95
C GLY A 78 -2.94 8.20 -19.58
N GLY A 79 -3.51 7.07 -20.00
CA GLY A 79 -2.77 6.00 -20.69
C GLY A 79 -2.16 6.49 -21.99
N ALA A 80 -2.96 7.14 -22.83
CA ALA A 80 -2.51 7.76 -24.07
C ALA A 80 -1.47 8.87 -23.83
N LEU A 81 -1.53 9.56 -22.70
CA LEU A 81 -0.52 10.55 -22.32
C LEU A 81 0.81 9.89 -21.96
N LEU A 82 0.78 8.79 -21.21
CA LEU A 82 2.00 8.02 -20.92
C LEU A 82 2.69 7.52 -22.19
N GLU A 83 1.90 6.99 -23.15
CA GLU A 83 2.42 6.51 -24.44
C GLU A 83 2.99 7.63 -25.33
N LYS A 84 2.53 8.87 -25.15
CA LYS A 84 3.14 10.06 -25.80
C LYS A 84 4.45 10.50 -25.11
N VAL A 85 4.57 10.26 -23.82
CA VAL A 85 5.73 10.70 -23.01
C VAL A 85 6.85 9.68 -23.02
N PHE A 86 6.51 8.41 -22.93
CA PHE A 86 7.47 7.32 -22.87
C PHE A 86 7.56 6.55 -24.18
N PRO A 87 8.76 6.16 -24.60
CA PRO A 87 8.96 5.48 -25.88
C PRO A 87 8.37 4.08 -25.93
N GLU A 88 8.28 3.42 -24.80
CA GLU A 88 7.70 2.08 -24.65
C GLU A 88 7.06 1.97 -23.26
N VAL A 89 5.75 1.69 -23.23
CA VAL A 89 4.98 1.45 -21.99
C VAL A 89 4.47 0.02 -22.03
N ILE A 90 4.65 -0.69 -20.90
CA ILE A 90 4.11 -2.03 -20.73
C ILE A 90 3.08 -2.06 -19.60
N TYR A 91 2.16 -2.95 -19.76
CA TYR A 91 1.08 -3.19 -18.80
C TYR A 91 1.17 -4.64 -18.28
N GLY A 92 0.58 -4.88 -17.12
CA GLY A 92 0.69 -6.17 -16.44
C GLY A 92 1.87 -6.22 -15.47
N ASP A 93 2.34 -7.41 -15.17
CA ASP A 93 3.42 -7.68 -14.22
C ASP A 93 4.82 -7.69 -14.85
N GLY A 94 4.93 -7.43 -16.15
CA GLY A 94 6.20 -7.42 -16.88
C GLY A 94 6.73 -8.81 -17.26
N SER A 95 6.06 -9.90 -16.90
CA SER A 95 6.51 -11.27 -17.20
C SER A 95 6.72 -11.52 -18.70
N THR A 96 5.90 -10.92 -19.54
CA THR A 96 6.01 -11.02 -20.99
C THR A 96 7.33 -10.50 -21.55
N LEU A 97 7.99 -9.55 -20.88
CA LEU A 97 9.29 -9.01 -21.30
C LEU A 97 10.43 -10.00 -21.13
N VAL A 98 10.28 -10.94 -20.22
CA VAL A 98 11.28 -11.98 -19.90
C VAL A 98 10.85 -13.36 -20.42
N GLY A 99 9.77 -13.44 -21.20
CA GLY A 99 9.27 -14.67 -21.79
C GLY A 99 8.58 -15.61 -20.80
N GLU A 100 8.15 -15.09 -19.64
CA GLU A 100 7.45 -15.86 -18.62
C GLU A 100 5.92 -15.65 -18.70
N PRO A 101 5.12 -16.65 -18.34
CA PRO A 101 3.68 -16.45 -18.19
C PRO A 101 3.33 -15.45 -17.10
N PRO A 102 2.18 -14.74 -17.20
CA PRO A 102 1.71 -13.82 -16.16
C PRO A 102 1.66 -14.48 -14.77
N GLY A 103 2.10 -13.74 -13.75
CA GLY A 103 2.12 -14.19 -12.35
C GLY A 103 3.30 -15.08 -11.95
N ARG A 104 4.10 -15.57 -12.88
CA ARG A 104 5.20 -16.49 -12.59
C ARG A 104 6.47 -15.81 -12.09
N LEU A 105 6.61 -14.50 -12.30
CA LEU A 105 7.77 -13.74 -11.79
C LEU A 105 7.87 -13.76 -10.27
N LEU A 106 6.75 -13.83 -9.55
CA LEU A 106 6.74 -13.89 -8.08
C LEU A 106 7.44 -15.15 -7.52
N SER A 107 7.57 -16.20 -8.32
CA SER A 107 8.23 -17.46 -7.89
C SER A 107 9.75 -17.43 -8.02
N LYS A 108 10.32 -16.40 -8.65
CA LYS A 108 11.75 -16.31 -8.97
C LYS A 108 12.38 -14.99 -8.47
N VAL A 109 11.86 -14.43 -7.40
CA VAL A 109 12.39 -13.16 -6.88
C VAL A 109 13.75 -13.42 -6.23
N VAL A 110 14.78 -12.81 -6.77
CA VAL A 110 16.13 -12.78 -6.18
C VAL A 110 16.41 -11.34 -5.74
N TYR A 111 16.75 -11.18 -4.48
CA TYR A 111 17.11 -9.87 -3.95
C TYR A 111 18.62 -9.67 -4.08
N PRO A 112 19.04 -8.55 -4.70
CA PRO A 112 20.47 -8.22 -4.79
C PRO A 112 21.04 -7.85 -3.42
N ASP A 113 22.38 -7.90 -3.30
CA ASP A 113 23.13 -7.49 -2.11
C ASP A 113 22.84 -6.05 -1.65
N LEU A 114 22.24 -5.23 -2.52
CA LEU A 114 21.75 -3.89 -2.19
C LEU A 114 20.80 -3.85 -0.99
N LEU A 115 20.11 -4.95 -0.68
CA LEU A 115 19.27 -5.06 0.53
C LEU A 115 20.09 -5.02 1.81
N MET A 116 21.39 -5.28 1.72
CA MET A 116 22.32 -5.23 2.86
C MET A 116 23.03 -3.87 2.97
N ASN A 117 22.60 -2.86 2.16
CA ASN A 117 23.19 -1.53 2.22
C ASN A 117 22.96 -0.91 3.60
N PRO A 118 24.02 -0.46 4.32
CA PRO A 118 23.91 0.15 5.64
C PRO A 118 23.17 1.50 5.64
N ASN A 119 22.92 2.08 4.48
CA ASN A 119 22.21 3.36 4.32
C ASN A 119 20.68 3.24 4.31
N TRP A 120 20.12 2.12 4.74
CA TRP A 120 18.67 2.00 4.92
C TRP A 120 18.20 2.98 6.00
N ILE A 121 17.09 3.68 5.70
CA ILE A 121 16.40 4.53 6.68
C ILE A 121 15.76 3.68 7.78
N SER A 122 15.35 2.45 7.47
CA SER A 122 14.85 1.48 8.43
C SER A 122 16.01 0.91 9.29
N PRO A 123 15.80 0.66 10.60
CA PRO A 123 16.81 0.03 11.45
C PRO A 123 17.22 -1.37 10.99
N LEU A 124 16.35 -2.05 10.25
CA LEU A 124 16.63 -3.31 9.58
C LEU A 124 16.16 -3.26 8.13
N PRO A 125 16.80 -3.97 7.21
CA PRO A 125 16.31 -4.13 5.86
C PRO A 125 14.90 -4.70 5.86
N VAL A 126 14.01 -4.13 5.03
CA VAL A 126 12.67 -4.64 4.80
C VAL A 126 12.62 -5.27 3.42
N VAL A 127 12.33 -6.56 3.38
CA VAL A 127 12.32 -7.33 2.14
C VAL A 127 10.87 -7.58 1.74
N PRO A 128 10.42 -7.06 0.60
CA PRO A 128 9.06 -7.28 0.13
C PRO A 128 8.92 -8.68 -0.48
N PHE A 129 7.82 -9.37 -0.17
CA PHE A 129 7.42 -10.61 -0.83
C PHE A 129 5.89 -10.66 -0.95
N ALA A 130 5.34 -11.20 -2.04
CA ALA A 130 3.91 -11.36 -2.21
C ALA A 130 3.55 -12.85 -2.26
N LEU A 131 2.66 -13.29 -1.36
CA LEU A 131 2.08 -14.63 -1.39
C LEU A 131 1.00 -14.74 -2.47
N SER A 132 0.40 -13.61 -2.84
CA SER A 132 -0.63 -13.52 -3.87
C SER A 132 -0.66 -12.14 -4.53
N THR A 133 -1.31 -12.06 -5.68
CA THR A 133 -1.67 -10.81 -6.35
C THR A 133 -3.19 -10.67 -6.39
N GLY A 134 -3.69 -9.43 -6.49
CA GLY A 134 -5.11 -9.13 -6.36
C GLY A 134 -5.60 -9.25 -4.92
N CYS A 135 -6.91 -9.22 -4.72
CA CYS A 135 -7.52 -9.33 -3.40
C CYS A 135 -8.49 -10.52 -3.36
N TYR A 136 -8.26 -11.47 -2.46
CA TYR A 136 -9.12 -12.65 -2.32
C TYR A 136 -10.55 -12.32 -1.90
N TRP A 137 -10.74 -11.20 -1.20
CA TRP A 137 -12.06 -10.75 -0.77
C TRP A 137 -12.88 -10.14 -1.90
N ASN A 138 -12.29 -9.25 -2.68
CA ASN A 138 -12.80 -8.57 -3.87
C ASN A 138 -14.27 -8.05 -3.82
N LYS A 139 -14.81 -7.74 -2.63
CA LYS A 139 -16.19 -7.28 -2.43
C LYS A 139 -16.32 -5.82 -2.01
N CYS A 140 -15.22 -5.18 -1.62
CA CYS A 140 -15.25 -3.78 -1.15
C CYS A 140 -15.57 -2.85 -2.32
N LEU A 141 -16.68 -2.11 -2.24
CA LEU A 141 -17.17 -1.28 -3.35
C LEU A 141 -16.25 -0.10 -3.68
N PHE A 142 -15.52 0.41 -2.69
CA PHE A 142 -14.62 1.56 -2.84
C PHE A 142 -13.21 1.18 -3.29
N CYS A 143 -12.89 -0.11 -3.34
CA CYS A 143 -11.52 -0.55 -3.59
C CYS A 143 -11.22 -0.66 -5.09
N PRO A 144 -10.13 -0.05 -5.58
CA PRO A 144 -9.72 -0.18 -6.98
C PRO A 144 -9.21 -1.59 -7.32
N ASP A 145 -8.76 -2.37 -6.32
CA ASP A 145 -8.23 -3.72 -6.51
C ASP A 145 -9.33 -4.81 -6.60
N ARG A 146 -10.60 -4.43 -6.45
CA ARG A 146 -11.73 -5.36 -6.48
C ARG A 146 -11.76 -6.23 -7.72
N ASP A 147 -11.50 -5.62 -8.87
CA ASP A 147 -11.59 -6.29 -10.17
C ASP A 147 -10.25 -6.94 -10.59
N SER A 148 -9.23 -6.83 -9.75
CA SER A 148 -7.94 -7.48 -10.00
C SER A 148 -8.05 -8.99 -9.73
N PRO A 149 -7.78 -9.86 -10.72
CA PRO A 149 -7.83 -11.30 -10.52
C PRO A 149 -6.91 -11.72 -9.38
N TRP A 150 -7.45 -12.49 -8.43
CA TRP A 150 -6.64 -13.07 -7.39
C TRP A 150 -5.88 -14.29 -7.92
N SER A 151 -4.58 -14.35 -7.66
CA SER A 151 -3.70 -15.46 -8.05
C SER A 151 -2.61 -15.65 -7.00
N SER A 152 -2.19 -16.89 -6.77
CA SER A 152 -1.10 -17.23 -5.87
C SER A 152 -0.13 -18.19 -6.52
N PRO A 153 1.19 -17.93 -6.47
CA PRO A 153 2.23 -18.83 -6.99
C PRO A 153 2.45 -20.10 -6.15
N GLY A 154 1.80 -20.19 -4.98
CA GLY A 154 1.95 -21.31 -4.06
C GLY A 154 3.02 -21.11 -2.99
N MET A 155 3.04 -22.00 -1.98
CA MET A 155 3.96 -21.90 -0.84
C MET A 155 5.40 -22.29 -1.20
N GLU A 156 5.61 -23.02 -2.28
CA GLU A 156 6.95 -23.38 -2.79
C GLU A 156 7.78 -22.13 -3.10
N SER A 157 7.14 -21.12 -3.65
CA SER A 157 7.80 -19.81 -3.93
C SER A 157 8.25 -19.11 -2.66
N LEU A 158 7.49 -19.20 -1.58
CA LEU A 158 7.89 -18.66 -0.28
C LEU A 158 9.09 -19.43 0.27
N GLY A 159 9.09 -20.77 0.19
CA GLY A 159 10.20 -21.59 0.61
C GLY A 159 11.49 -21.23 -0.11
N ALA A 160 11.46 -21.21 -1.44
CA ALA A 160 12.60 -20.82 -2.27
C ALA A 160 13.10 -19.39 -1.97
N PHE A 161 12.17 -18.45 -1.75
CA PHE A 161 12.53 -17.08 -1.36
C PHE A 161 13.24 -17.04 0.00
N LEU A 162 12.74 -17.75 1.02
CA LEU A 162 13.30 -17.76 2.37
C LEU A 162 14.74 -18.32 2.39
N GLU A 163 15.10 -19.21 1.46
CA GLU A 163 16.46 -19.71 1.28
C GLU A 163 17.41 -18.63 0.74
N THR A 164 16.90 -17.65 0.00
CA THR A 164 17.69 -16.59 -0.63
C THR A 164 17.79 -15.32 0.23
N VAL A 165 16.98 -15.19 1.28
CA VAL A 165 16.99 -13.99 2.14
C VAL A 165 18.32 -13.90 2.88
N PRO A 166 19.10 -12.82 2.68
CA PRO A 166 20.41 -12.67 3.32
C PRO A 166 20.27 -12.62 4.85
N ARG A 167 21.14 -13.30 5.55
CA ARG A 167 21.30 -13.20 7.01
C ARG A 167 22.56 -12.42 7.30
N SER A 168 22.48 -11.40 8.14
CA SER A 168 23.64 -10.62 8.55
C SER A 168 23.80 -10.63 10.07
N ASP A 169 24.99 -10.29 10.54
CA ASP A 169 25.28 -10.10 11.97
C ASP A 169 24.43 -8.99 12.60
N ALA A 170 23.96 -8.03 11.79
CA ALA A 170 23.02 -6.98 12.21
C ALA A 170 21.59 -7.49 12.46
N GLY A 171 21.31 -8.76 12.16
CA GLY A 171 20.02 -9.41 12.30
C GLY A 171 19.39 -9.78 10.96
N SER A 172 18.40 -10.68 11.01
CA SER A 172 17.61 -11.05 9.82
C SER A 172 16.73 -9.88 9.37
N PRO A 173 16.58 -9.65 8.06
CA PRO A 173 15.69 -8.64 7.55
C PRO A 173 14.24 -8.95 7.96
N VAL A 174 13.39 -7.93 7.89
CA VAL A 174 11.95 -8.07 8.11
C VAL A 174 11.27 -8.29 6.79
N ILE A 175 10.45 -9.31 6.69
CA ILE A 175 9.67 -9.60 5.48
C ILE A 175 8.37 -8.81 5.53
N HIS A 176 8.12 -8.01 4.51
CA HIS A 176 6.82 -7.41 4.27
C HIS A 176 6.06 -8.26 3.26
N LEU A 177 5.02 -8.98 3.70
CA LEU A 177 4.12 -9.66 2.77
C LEU A 177 3.20 -8.60 2.15
N LEU A 178 3.40 -8.34 0.84
CA LEU A 178 2.82 -7.20 0.11
C LEU A 178 1.38 -7.39 -0.36
N ASP A 179 0.76 -8.50 -0.04
CA ASP A 179 -0.61 -8.80 -0.44
C ASP A 179 -1.57 -7.68 -0.04
N SER A 180 -2.55 -7.35 -0.87
CA SER A 180 -3.61 -6.38 -0.51
C SER A 180 -4.38 -6.77 0.75
N ALA A 181 -4.50 -8.08 1.00
CA ALA A 181 -4.82 -8.73 2.26
C ALA A 181 -4.43 -10.21 2.14
N VAL A 182 -3.63 -10.73 3.06
CA VAL A 182 -3.26 -12.14 3.05
C VAL A 182 -4.48 -12.99 3.43
N PRO A 183 -4.89 -13.98 2.61
CA PRO A 183 -5.95 -14.91 3.02
C PRO A 183 -5.55 -15.67 4.28
N PRO A 184 -6.43 -15.85 5.28
CA PRO A 184 -6.09 -16.58 6.52
C PRO A 184 -5.53 -17.98 6.24
N SER A 185 -6.09 -18.71 5.28
CA SER A 185 -5.59 -20.03 4.86
C SER A 185 -4.18 -20.01 4.25
N HIS A 186 -3.81 -18.94 3.53
CA HIS A 186 -2.46 -18.78 2.99
C HIS A 186 -1.48 -18.38 4.10
N LEU A 187 -1.90 -17.48 4.98
CA LEU A 187 -1.10 -17.08 6.13
C LEU A 187 -0.79 -18.29 7.02
N SER A 188 -1.79 -19.08 7.38
CA SER A 188 -1.62 -20.30 8.18
C SER A 188 -0.62 -21.29 7.54
N ARG A 189 -0.67 -21.48 6.23
CA ARG A 189 0.30 -22.33 5.50
C ARG A 189 1.71 -21.73 5.44
N ALA A 190 1.84 -20.41 5.49
CA ALA A 190 3.13 -19.73 5.49
C ALA A 190 3.82 -19.78 6.86
N LEU A 191 3.06 -19.84 7.98
CA LEU A 191 3.61 -19.76 9.34
C LEU A 191 4.70 -20.82 9.63
N PRO A 192 4.54 -22.10 9.27
CA PRO A 192 5.60 -23.09 9.49
C PRO A 192 6.91 -22.76 8.76
N LEU A 193 6.83 -22.25 7.53
CA LEU A 193 8.00 -21.88 6.73
C LEU A 193 8.70 -20.65 7.32
N LEU A 194 7.93 -19.63 7.70
CA LEU A 194 8.46 -18.41 8.34
C LEU A 194 9.12 -18.74 9.68
N ARG A 195 8.49 -19.60 10.47
CA ARG A 195 9.06 -20.09 11.76
C ARG A 195 10.37 -20.84 11.55
N ALA A 196 10.41 -21.78 10.61
CA ALA A 196 11.62 -22.55 10.31
C ALA A 196 12.77 -21.67 9.82
N ALA A 197 12.46 -20.61 9.10
CA ALA A 197 13.42 -19.60 8.65
C ALA A 197 13.83 -18.61 9.77
N ALA A 198 13.24 -18.68 10.96
CA ALA A 198 13.37 -17.67 12.03
C ALA A 198 13.13 -16.24 11.50
N ALA A 199 12.21 -16.09 10.57
CA ALA A 199 11.91 -14.84 9.91
C ALA A 199 11.01 -13.95 10.78
N ARG A 200 11.25 -12.65 10.74
CA ARG A 200 10.30 -11.64 11.25
C ARG A 200 9.50 -11.11 10.08
N PHE A 201 8.18 -10.96 10.25
CA PHE A 201 7.34 -10.49 9.17
C PHE A 201 6.17 -9.63 9.64
N PHE A 202 5.60 -8.89 8.72
CA PHE A 202 4.33 -8.20 8.88
C PHE A 202 3.54 -8.22 7.56
N CYS A 203 2.22 -8.06 7.65
CA CYS A 203 1.35 -8.09 6.46
C CYS A 203 0.04 -7.35 6.70
N PHE A 204 -0.69 -7.11 5.61
CA PHE A 204 -2.09 -6.74 5.66
C PHE A 204 -2.99 -7.95 5.90
N ALA A 205 -3.95 -7.79 6.83
CA ALA A 205 -4.97 -8.78 7.10
C ALA A 205 -6.36 -8.12 7.21
N ARG A 206 -7.38 -8.88 6.83
CA ARG A 206 -8.76 -8.50 7.11
C ARG A 206 -9.14 -9.00 8.50
N PRO A 207 -9.73 -8.14 9.33
CA PRO A 207 -10.12 -8.52 10.70
C PRO A 207 -11.45 -9.29 10.71
N SER A 208 -11.52 -10.38 9.96
CA SER A 208 -12.68 -11.29 10.01
C SER A 208 -12.53 -12.28 11.17
N PRO A 209 -13.63 -12.81 11.72
CA PRO A 209 -13.59 -13.83 12.78
C PRO A 209 -12.72 -15.02 12.40
N GLU A 210 -12.79 -15.47 11.15
CA GLU A 210 -12.00 -16.60 10.63
C GLU A 210 -10.48 -16.41 10.76
N LEU A 211 -10.01 -15.16 10.85
CA LEU A 211 -8.58 -14.91 11.02
C LEU A 211 -8.04 -15.49 12.33
N LEU A 212 -8.79 -15.34 13.42
CA LEU A 212 -8.38 -15.86 14.73
C LEU A 212 -8.49 -17.38 14.83
N ASP A 213 -9.47 -17.96 14.14
CA ASP A 213 -9.71 -19.40 14.13
C ASP A 213 -8.62 -20.13 13.31
N ILE A 214 -8.26 -19.58 12.14
CA ILE A 214 -7.30 -20.20 11.21
C ILE A 214 -5.85 -19.84 11.56
N CYS A 215 -5.62 -18.65 12.09
CA CYS A 215 -4.31 -18.13 12.48
C CYS A 215 -4.37 -17.64 13.93
N PRO A 216 -4.34 -18.53 14.92
CA PRO A 216 -4.34 -18.14 16.34
C PRO A 216 -3.22 -17.14 16.62
N PRO A 217 -3.47 -16.06 17.40
CA PRO A 217 -2.48 -15.03 17.66
C PRO A 217 -1.16 -15.53 18.24
N GLY A 218 -1.20 -16.57 19.08
CA GLY A 218 0.00 -17.23 19.60
C GLY A 218 0.83 -17.91 18.51
N GLU A 219 0.20 -18.50 17.48
CA GLU A 219 0.90 -19.09 16.35
C GLU A 219 1.52 -18.02 15.44
N LEU A 220 0.83 -16.90 15.24
CA LEU A 220 1.37 -15.75 14.53
C LEU A 220 2.63 -15.23 15.23
N ALA A 221 2.56 -15.00 16.53
CA ALA A 221 3.69 -14.54 17.34
C ALA A 221 4.86 -15.53 17.30
N ALA A 222 4.58 -16.83 17.49
CA ALA A 222 5.57 -17.90 17.46
C ALA A 222 6.24 -18.06 16.09
N ALA A 223 5.57 -17.68 15.00
CA ALA A 223 6.11 -17.68 13.64
C ALA A 223 6.89 -16.39 13.29
N GLY A 224 7.00 -15.45 14.24
CA GLY A 224 7.75 -14.20 14.03
C GLY A 224 6.92 -13.05 13.44
N CYS A 225 5.59 -13.13 13.50
CA CYS A 225 4.74 -12.00 13.14
C CYS A 225 4.95 -10.85 14.13
N ILE A 226 5.51 -9.75 13.66
CA ILE A 226 5.77 -8.58 14.50
C ILE A 226 4.59 -7.60 14.52
N MET A 227 3.75 -7.64 13.48
CA MET A 227 2.62 -6.73 13.34
C MET A 227 1.63 -7.19 12.27
N LEU A 228 0.34 -6.91 12.48
CA LEU A 228 -0.65 -6.94 11.40
C LEU A 228 -1.17 -5.53 11.09
N GLN A 229 -1.26 -5.23 9.80
CA GLN A 229 -1.91 -4.05 9.25
C GLN A 229 -3.37 -4.39 8.98
N ILE A 230 -4.28 -3.74 9.71
CA ILE A 230 -5.69 -4.10 9.77
C ILE A 230 -6.54 -3.02 9.09
N GLY A 231 -7.20 -3.36 8.01
CA GLY A 231 -8.17 -2.49 7.34
C GLY A 231 -9.50 -2.43 8.11
N ALA A 232 -9.51 -1.75 9.26
CA ALA A 232 -10.71 -1.59 10.10
C ALA A 232 -11.75 -0.66 9.45
N GLU A 233 -11.30 0.35 8.75
CA GLU A 233 -12.01 1.38 8.01
C GLU A 233 -12.92 2.25 8.87
N SER A 234 -13.92 1.70 9.57
CA SER A 234 -14.92 2.44 10.34
C SER A 234 -15.38 1.68 11.57
N GLY A 235 -15.85 2.40 12.59
CA GLY A 235 -16.61 1.89 13.74
C GLY A 235 -18.12 1.83 13.46
N GLY A 236 -18.58 2.40 12.34
CA GLY A 236 -19.97 2.35 11.93
C GLY A 236 -20.34 1.03 11.26
N SER A 237 -21.18 0.19 11.89
CA SER A 237 -21.58 -1.10 11.33
C SER A 237 -22.36 -0.97 10.02
N GLY A 238 -23.13 0.12 9.87
CA GLY A 238 -23.86 0.45 8.64
C GLY A 238 -22.90 0.71 7.47
N ILE A 239 -21.85 1.46 7.70
CA ILE A 239 -20.82 1.78 6.71
C ILE A 239 -20.08 0.51 6.28
N LEU A 240 -19.62 -0.31 7.21
CA LEU A 240 -18.93 -1.55 6.88
C LEU A 240 -19.78 -2.51 6.03
N ARG A 241 -21.08 -2.65 6.35
CA ARG A 241 -22.04 -3.43 5.54
C ARG A 241 -22.25 -2.83 4.17
N ARG A 242 -22.53 -1.52 4.12
CA ARG A 242 -22.79 -0.78 2.84
C ARG A 242 -21.67 -0.98 1.84
N TYR A 243 -20.43 -1.02 2.31
CA TYR A 243 -19.26 -1.13 1.47
C TYR A 243 -18.71 -2.55 1.30
N GLY A 244 -19.42 -3.57 1.79
CA GLY A 244 -19.11 -4.97 1.56
C GLY A 244 -17.86 -5.47 2.28
N LYS A 245 -17.55 -4.93 3.48
CA LYS A 245 -16.37 -5.35 4.25
C LYS A 245 -16.47 -6.77 4.79
N GLY A 246 -17.68 -7.28 5.04
CA GLY A 246 -17.94 -8.65 5.50
C GLY A 246 -17.49 -8.94 6.94
N PHE A 247 -17.27 -7.92 7.73
CA PHE A 247 -17.04 -7.96 9.18
C PHE A 247 -17.62 -6.68 9.80
N GLY A 248 -17.82 -6.70 11.12
CA GLY A 248 -18.31 -5.57 11.89
C GLY A 248 -17.26 -4.90 12.78
N PRO A 249 -17.63 -3.82 13.49
CA PRO A 249 -16.73 -3.13 14.41
C PRO A 249 -16.28 -4.02 15.57
N ASP A 250 -17.13 -4.94 16.02
CA ASP A 250 -16.78 -5.87 17.10
C ASP A 250 -15.73 -6.88 16.66
N ASP A 251 -15.77 -7.31 15.40
CA ASP A 251 -14.82 -8.26 14.85
C ASP A 251 -13.41 -7.67 14.84
N TRP A 252 -13.22 -6.45 14.28
CA TRP A 252 -11.90 -5.87 14.26
C TRP A 252 -11.39 -5.47 15.65
N ALA A 253 -12.27 -5.12 16.57
CA ALA A 253 -11.91 -4.85 17.95
C ALA A 253 -11.42 -6.13 18.66
N ALA A 254 -12.14 -7.25 18.48
CA ALA A 254 -11.75 -8.55 19.02
C ALA A 254 -10.41 -9.02 18.47
N VAL A 255 -10.21 -8.92 17.13
CA VAL A 255 -8.95 -9.26 16.47
C VAL A 255 -7.80 -8.41 17.02
N THR A 256 -7.99 -7.10 17.15
CA THR A 256 -6.97 -6.18 17.68
C THR A 256 -6.56 -6.55 19.10
N THR A 257 -7.54 -6.83 19.98
CA THR A 257 -7.29 -7.20 21.37
C THR A 257 -6.56 -8.55 21.47
N ALA A 258 -6.97 -9.55 20.69
CA ALA A 258 -6.35 -10.87 20.68
C ALA A 258 -4.89 -10.83 20.20
N LEU A 259 -4.61 -10.06 19.15
CA LEU A 259 -3.25 -9.86 18.64
C LEU A 259 -2.36 -9.20 19.69
N ALA A 260 -2.82 -8.13 20.32
CA ALA A 260 -2.08 -7.42 21.35
C ALA A 260 -1.76 -8.33 22.55
N SER A 261 -2.71 -9.18 22.97
CA SER A 261 -2.50 -10.15 24.05
C SER A 261 -1.42 -11.19 23.74
N ALA A 262 -1.18 -11.48 22.47
CA ALA A 262 -0.12 -12.37 22.01
C ALA A 262 1.20 -11.63 21.66
N GLY A 263 1.28 -10.32 21.89
CA GLY A 263 2.46 -9.52 21.58
C GLY A 263 2.63 -9.17 20.09
N VAL A 264 1.61 -9.42 19.26
CA VAL A 264 1.59 -8.98 17.86
C VAL A 264 1.03 -7.57 17.80
N ARG A 265 1.83 -6.63 17.29
CA ARG A 265 1.40 -5.23 17.15
C ARG A 265 0.28 -5.07 16.13
N THR A 266 -0.49 -4.00 16.28
CA THR A 266 -1.59 -3.67 15.38
C THR A 266 -1.42 -2.28 14.78
N TYR A 267 -1.63 -2.20 13.47
CA TYR A 267 -1.67 -0.95 12.74
C TYR A 267 -3.02 -0.82 12.04
N LEU A 268 -3.93 -0.03 12.62
CA LEU A 268 -5.27 0.11 12.10
C LEU A 268 -5.33 1.17 11.00
N TYR A 269 -5.94 0.80 9.89
CA TYR A 269 -6.24 1.71 8.79
C TYR A 269 -7.71 2.12 8.89
N LEU A 270 -7.93 3.41 9.00
CA LEU A 270 -9.25 4.05 9.11
C LEU A 270 -9.48 4.94 7.91
N LEU A 271 -10.71 4.94 7.43
CA LEU A 271 -11.13 5.66 6.24
C LEU A 271 -12.35 6.51 6.55
N PHE A 272 -12.18 7.82 6.58
CA PHE A 272 -13.22 8.81 6.84
C PHE A 272 -13.69 9.49 5.57
N GLY A 273 -14.94 9.93 5.55
CA GLY A 273 -15.54 10.64 4.41
C GLY A 273 -16.01 9.72 3.30
N LEU A 274 -16.32 8.46 3.63
CA LEU A 274 -17.07 7.58 2.74
C LEU A 274 -18.48 8.15 2.52
N PRO A 275 -19.03 8.11 1.30
CA PRO A 275 -20.41 8.52 1.07
C PRO A 275 -21.42 7.80 1.96
N GLY A 276 -22.33 8.54 2.58
CA GLY A 276 -23.27 8.03 3.59
C GLY A 276 -22.70 7.90 4.99
N GLU A 277 -21.44 8.26 5.22
CA GLU A 277 -20.87 8.28 6.57
C GLU A 277 -21.36 9.49 7.35
N THR A 278 -22.03 9.23 8.46
CA THR A 278 -22.54 10.25 9.38
C THR A 278 -21.50 10.66 10.43
N GLU A 279 -21.77 11.74 11.16
CA GLU A 279 -20.96 12.10 12.33
C GLU A 279 -21.02 11.02 13.42
N ALA A 280 -22.16 10.36 13.59
CA ALA A 280 -22.31 9.24 14.52
C ALA A 280 -21.41 8.05 14.15
N ASP A 281 -21.26 7.73 12.85
CA ASP A 281 -20.35 6.67 12.40
C ASP A 281 -18.88 7.02 12.69
N ARG A 282 -18.50 8.28 12.48
CA ARG A 282 -17.16 8.78 12.81
C ARG A 282 -16.89 8.74 14.31
N SER A 283 -17.85 9.17 15.12
CA SER A 283 -17.77 9.12 16.58
C SER A 283 -17.66 7.67 17.08
N ALA A 284 -18.48 6.76 16.54
CA ALA A 284 -18.39 5.34 16.83
C ALA A 284 -17.01 4.75 16.50
N THR A 285 -16.34 5.26 15.47
CA THR A 285 -14.96 4.84 15.12
C THR A 285 -13.98 5.23 16.24
N VAL A 286 -14.03 6.46 16.73
CA VAL A 286 -13.17 6.93 17.82
C VAL A 286 -13.49 6.20 19.14
N GLU A 287 -14.76 6.07 19.48
CA GLU A 287 -15.21 5.34 20.68
C GLU A 287 -14.74 3.89 20.67
N ARG A 288 -14.82 3.22 19.52
CA ARG A 288 -14.36 1.85 19.38
C ARG A 288 -12.85 1.72 19.58
N ILE A 289 -12.06 2.64 19.05
CA ILE A 289 -10.61 2.68 19.29
C ILE A 289 -10.33 2.90 20.77
N SER A 290 -11.05 3.81 21.40
CA SER A 290 -10.88 4.10 22.82
C SER A 290 -11.25 2.90 23.69
N SER A 291 -12.26 2.10 23.30
CA SER A 291 -12.68 0.90 24.01
C SER A 291 -11.64 -0.23 23.99
N VAL A 292 -10.88 -0.37 22.91
CA VAL A 292 -9.78 -1.36 22.82
C VAL A 292 -8.45 -0.82 23.37
N GLY A 293 -8.39 0.46 23.67
CA GLY A 293 -7.38 1.12 24.49
C GLY A 293 -5.93 0.85 24.06
N GLY A 294 -5.18 0.15 24.92
CA GLY A 294 -3.77 -0.16 24.72
C GLY A 294 -3.48 -1.21 23.64
N SER A 295 -4.50 -1.87 23.11
CA SER A 295 -4.35 -2.90 22.08
C SER A 295 -4.09 -2.34 20.67
N VAL A 296 -4.24 -1.02 20.48
CA VAL A 296 -3.92 -0.34 19.22
C VAL A 296 -2.55 0.31 19.33
N ASP A 297 -1.60 -0.15 18.53
CA ASP A 297 -0.26 0.45 18.51
C ASP A 297 -0.21 1.67 17.61
N PHE A 298 -0.75 1.56 16.39
CA PHE A 298 -0.62 2.59 15.36
C PHE A 298 -1.95 2.83 14.63
N LEU A 299 -2.13 4.08 14.17
CA LEU A 299 -3.29 4.50 13.38
C LEU A 299 -2.86 5.15 12.07
N ASN A 300 -3.42 4.67 10.97
CA ASN A 300 -3.40 5.38 9.69
C ASN A 300 -4.78 5.99 9.45
N LEU A 301 -4.85 7.30 9.45
CA LEU A 301 -6.08 8.03 9.17
C LEU A 301 -6.07 8.49 7.72
N SER A 302 -6.99 7.97 6.93
CA SER A 302 -7.17 8.33 5.54
C SER A 302 -8.50 9.03 5.32
N ILE A 303 -8.52 9.97 4.39
CA ILE A 303 -9.76 10.57 3.88
C ILE A 303 -10.05 9.94 2.52
N PHE A 304 -11.27 9.48 2.35
CA PHE A 304 -11.68 8.83 1.14
C PHE A 304 -11.51 9.73 -0.09
N ASN A 305 -10.88 9.15 -1.11
CA ASN A 305 -10.84 9.66 -2.46
C ASN A 305 -11.55 8.64 -3.34
N LEU A 306 -12.42 9.07 -4.24
CA LEU A 306 -13.19 8.17 -5.11
C LEU A 306 -12.32 7.65 -6.26
N PRO A 307 -11.84 6.38 -6.23
CA PRO A 307 -11.08 5.83 -7.35
C PRO A 307 -11.97 5.74 -8.59
N ARG A 308 -11.42 6.11 -9.74
CA ARG A 308 -12.19 6.08 -11.01
C ARG A 308 -12.56 4.67 -11.45
N ASN A 309 -11.73 3.68 -11.12
CA ASN A 309 -11.90 2.28 -11.51
C ASN A 309 -12.57 1.41 -10.44
N CYS A 310 -13.17 1.98 -9.38
CA CYS A 310 -13.89 1.18 -8.38
C CYS A 310 -15.37 1.02 -8.70
N GLU A 311 -16.00 0.03 -8.07
CA GLU A 311 -17.44 -0.24 -8.22
C GLU A 311 -18.31 0.93 -7.75
N LEU A 312 -17.89 1.59 -6.68
CA LEU A 312 -18.59 2.76 -6.16
C LEU A 312 -18.67 3.89 -7.20
N SER A 313 -17.61 4.12 -7.98
CA SER A 313 -17.61 5.11 -9.04
C SER A 313 -18.57 4.73 -10.18
N ARG A 314 -18.64 3.44 -10.55
CA ARG A 314 -19.57 2.93 -11.56
C ARG A 314 -21.02 3.03 -11.13
N ARG A 315 -21.28 2.96 -9.84
CA ARG A 315 -22.62 2.98 -9.22
C ARG A 315 -22.90 4.27 -8.45
N ALA A 316 -22.24 5.37 -8.82
CA ALA A 316 -22.26 6.63 -8.09
C ALA A 316 -23.68 7.11 -7.75
N ALA A 317 -24.62 7.03 -8.70
CA ALA A 317 -26.02 7.44 -8.51
C ALA A 317 -26.75 6.65 -7.41
N GLU A 318 -26.41 5.37 -7.18
CA GLU A 318 -27.03 4.56 -6.12
C GLU A 318 -26.56 4.97 -4.71
N PHE A 319 -25.50 5.75 -4.65
CA PHE A 319 -24.90 6.25 -3.41
C PHE A 319 -25.10 7.75 -3.22
N ASP A 320 -25.99 8.38 -3.98
CA ASP A 320 -26.20 9.82 -3.99
C ASP A 320 -24.93 10.64 -4.31
N ILE A 321 -24.02 10.05 -5.09
CA ILE A 321 -22.77 10.67 -5.50
C ILE A 321 -22.93 11.34 -6.85
N GLU A 322 -22.53 12.61 -6.91
CA GLU A 322 -22.37 13.36 -8.15
C GLU A 322 -20.88 13.52 -8.44
N ILE A 323 -20.41 12.96 -9.56
CA ILE A 323 -19.02 13.11 -9.97
C ILE A 323 -18.83 14.48 -10.61
N CYS A 324 -17.97 15.31 -10.00
CA CYS A 324 -17.67 16.65 -10.47
C CYS A 324 -16.70 16.60 -11.66
N GLY A 325 -16.93 17.42 -12.69
CA GLY A 325 -16.02 17.49 -13.85
C GLY A 325 -16.23 16.36 -14.83
N GLY A 326 -17.50 16.11 -15.17
CA GLY A 326 -17.96 15.09 -16.09
C GLY A 326 -17.21 15.05 -17.43
N GLU A 327 -17.44 14.00 -18.19
CA GLU A 327 -16.96 13.62 -19.53
C GLU A 327 -16.80 14.78 -20.54
N GLY A 328 -15.97 15.78 -20.17
CA GLY A 328 -15.57 16.86 -21.06
C GLY A 328 -14.38 16.45 -21.91
N ARG A 329 -14.33 16.90 -23.16
CA ARG A 329 -13.16 16.77 -24.03
C ARG A 329 -11.88 17.05 -23.26
N GLY A 330 -11.00 16.06 -23.12
CA GLY A 330 -9.72 16.15 -22.37
C GLY A 330 -9.60 15.22 -21.17
N ALA A 331 -10.57 14.35 -20.86
CA ALA A 331 -10.40 13.33 -19.80
C ALA A 331 -9.22 12.39 -20.09
N ASP A 332 -8.99 12.03 -21.35
CA ASP A 332 -7.83 11.25 -21.82
C ASP A 332 -6.50 12.02 -21.72
N GLU A 333 -6.55 13.33 -21.56
CA GLU A 333 -5.36 14.18 -21.50
C GLU A 333 -4.90 14.48 -20.08
N ARG A 334 -5.61 13.99 -19.06
CA ARG A 334 -5.24 14.21 -17.65
C ARG A 334 -4.89 12.89 -16.96
N ILE A 335 -3.83 12.92 -16.20
CA ILE A 335 -3.50 11.84 -15.30
C ILE A 335 -4.35 11.99 -14.04
N ALA A 336 -5.41 11.20 -13.92
CA ALA A 336 -6.30 11.23 -12.78
C ALA A 336 -6.69 9.81 -12.33
N LEU A 337 -6.25 9.43 -11.13
CA LEU A 337 -6.62 8.17 -10.48
C LEU A 337 -7.95 8.28 -9.73
N TYR A 338 -8.31 9.49 -9.33
CA TYR A 338 -9.49 9.77 -8.51
C TYR A 338 -10.39 10.79 -9.16
N SER A 339 -11.69 10.70 -8.88
CA SER A 339 -12.69 11.69 -9.24
C SER A 339 -12.98 12.63 -8.08
N GLU A 340 -13.16 13.90 -8.37
CA GLU A 340 -13.82 14.80 -7.42
C GLU A 340 -15.32 14.49 -7.42
N PHE A 341 -15.95 14.56 -6.24
CA PHE A 341 -17.35 14.24 -6.08
C PHE A 341 -18.01 15.02 -4.96
N THR A 342 -19.33 15.15 -5.07
CA THR A 342 -20.21 15.61 -3.99
C THR A 342 -21.23 14.51 -3.65
N GLU A 343 -21.76 14.57 -2.45
CA GLU A 343 -22.89 13.78 -2.01
C GLU A 343 -23.99 14.75 -1.57
N ARG A 344 -25.17 14.71 -2.23
CA ARG A 344 -26.28 15.65 -1.96
C ARG A 344 -25.84 17.12 -1.93
N GLY A 345 -24.92 17.49 -2.84
CA GLY A 345 -24.36 18.84 -2.92
C GLY A 345 -23.28 19.18 -1.88
N GLU A 346 -22.98 18.29 -0.95
CA GLU A 346 -21.92 18.48 0.05
C GLU A 346 -20.63 17.73 -0.33
N VAL A 347 -19.51 18.18 0.23
CA VAL A 347 -18.20 17.54 0.05
C VAL A 347 -17.86 16.71 1.31
N PRO A 348 -18.06 15.38 1.31
CA PRO A 348 -17.85 14.54 2.52
C PRO A 348 -16.45 14.68 3.10
N ARG A 349 -15.45 14.88 2.26
CA ARG A 349 -14.05 15.08 2.66
C ARG A 349 -13.85 16.29 3.57
N LYS A 350 -14.65 17.35 3.42
CA LYS A 350 -14.56 18.56 4.27
C LYS A 350 -15.01 18.23 5.69
N ALA A 351 -16.17 17.60 5.84
CA ALA A 351 -16.68 17.16 7.14
C ALA A 351 -15.72 16.19 7.84
N ALA A 352 -15.19 15.21 7.10
CA ALA A 352 -14.20 14.27 7.62
C ALA A 352 -12.92 14.97 8.14
N ARG A 353 -12.39 15.95 7.41
CA ARG A 353 -11.19 16.70 7.85
C ARG A 353 -11.44 17.46 9.15
N ILE A 354 -12.57 18.15 9.25
CA ILE A 354 -12.96 18.91 10.45
C ILE A 354 -13.10 17.95 11.64
N PHE A 355 -13.82 16.84 11.45
CA PHE A 355 -13.99 15.83 12.48
C PHE A 355 -12.66 15.24 12.96
N MET A 356 -11.77 14.83 12.05
CA MET A 356 -10.47 14.26 12.39
C MET A 356 -9.59 15.21 13.18
N ALA A 357 -9.58 16.48 12.80
CA ALA A 357 -8.84 17.52 13.54
C ALA A 357 -9.36 17.66 14.98
N HIS A 358 -10.69 17.62 15.16
CA HIS A 358 -11.34 17.72 16.47
C HIS A 358 -11.11 16.46 17.32
N ALA A 359 -11.34 15.27 16.77
CA ALA A 359 -11.16 13.99 17.45
C ALA A 359 -9.73 13.77 17.94
N SER A 360 -8.74 14.21 17.16
CA SER A 360 -7.33 14.12 17.54
C SER A 360 -6.97 14.96 18.79
N SER A 361 -7.77 15.98 19.13
CA SER A 361 -7.57 16.78 20.33
C SER A 361 -8.47 16.34 21.50
N ALA A 362 -9.66 15.81 21.22
CA ALA A 362 -10.67 15.51 22.22
C ALA A 362 -10.46 14.16 22.92
N ASP A 363 -10.05 13.10 22.20
CA ASP A 363 -9.87 11.76 22.77
C ASP A 363 -8.40 11.44 23.05
N ALA A 364 -8.07 11.18 24.30
CA ALA A 364 -6.68 10.94 24.75
C ALA A 364 -6.12 9.59 24.26
N VAL A 365 -6.96 8.55 24.12
CA VAL A 365 -6.53 7.23 23.66
C VAL A 365 -6.26 7.28 22.17
N PHE A 366 -7.20 7.83 21.40
CA PHE A 366 -7.06 8.05 19.96
C PHE A 366 -5.82 8.89 19.63
N ARG A 367 -5.66 10.03 20.34
CA ARG A 367 -4.49 10.90 20.20
C ARG A 367 -3.19 10.17 20.48
N ARG A 368 -3.14 9.36 21.54
CA ARG A 368 -1.93 8.61 21.92
C ARG A 368 -1.53 7.60 20.83
N ALA A 369 -2.46 6.82 20.31
CA ALA A 369 -2.22 5.89 19.22
C ALA A 369 -1.79 6.60 17.93
N LEU A 370 -2.39 7.78 17.65
CA LEU A 370 -2.01 8.60 16.50
C LEU A 370 -0.59 9.18 16.65
N LEU A 371 -0.20 9.63 17.84
CA LEU A 371 1.14 10.18 18.10
C LEU A 371 2.24 9.11 18.05
N ARG A 372 1.93 7.86 18.38
CA ARG A 372 2.86 6.73 18.19
C ARG A 372 3.18 6.47 16.73
N THR A 373 2.26 6.82 15.82
CA THR A 373 2.44 6.61 14.38
C THR A 373 3.36 7.71 13.81
N PRO A 374 4.52 7.35 13.23
CA PRO A 374 5.48 8.32 12.73
C PRO A 374 4.86 9.16 11.61
N ARG A 375 4.89 10.49 11.76
CA ARG A 375 4.24 11.44 10.82
C ARG A 375 4.73 11.31 9.38
N TRP A 376 6.03 11.12 9.20
CA TRP A 376 6.70 11.10 7.90
C TRP A 376 6.59 9.76 7.18
N PHE A 377 6.23 8.70 7.90
CA PHE A 377 6.28 7.33 7.39
C PHE A 377 4.98 6.57 7.59
N ARG A 378 3.85 7.30 7.73
CA ARG A 378 2.53 6.71 7.98
C ARG A 378 2.12 5.62 6.99
N ALA A 379 2.47 5.80 5.72
CA ALA A 379 2.11 4.83 4.69
C ALA A 379 3.09 3.66 4.61
N ALA A 380 4.30 3.82 5.15
CA ALA A 380 5.37 2.96 4.77
C ALA A 380 5.83 1.99 5.85
N HIS A 381 5.83 2.35 7.18
CA HIS A 381 6.80 1.53 7.91
C HIS A 381 6.76 1.54 9.42
N PRO A 382 5.95 0.63 9.94
CA PRO A 382 6.22 0.09 11.26
C PRO A 382 7.64 -0.51 11.41
N ALA A 383 8.26 -0.91 10.29
CA ALA A 383 9.64 -1.41 10.30
C ALA A 383 10.69 -0.36 10.64
N MET A 384 10.37 0.93 10.50
CA MET A 384 11.20 2.01 11.03
C MET A 384 11.03 2.22 12.54
N MET A 385 10.05 1.58 13.12
CA MET A 385 9.88 1.50 14.55
C MET A 385 10.83 0.43 15.06
N ARG A 386 11.51 0.73 16.14
CA ARG A 386 12.42 -0.22 16.76
C ARG A 386 11.74 -1.56 16.96
N ILE A 387 12.24 -2.58 16.28
CA ILE A 387 11.73 -3.95 16.30
C ILE A 387 12.10 -4.62 17.64
N ASP A 388 12.96 -4.01 18.44
CA ASP A 388 13.47 -4.50 19.72
C ASP A 388 12.50 -4.39 20.91
N GLY A 389 11.21 -4.11 20.64
CA GLY A 389 10.16 -4.10 21.66
C GLY A 389 10.19 -2.89 22.61
N ARG A 390 11.12 -1.98 22.46
CA ARG A 390 11.26 -0.81 23.34
C ARG A 390 10.88 0.46 22.62
N THR A 391 9.87 1.09 23.12
CA THR A 391 9.39 2.48 22.88
C THR A 391 9.49 3.03 21.43
N PRO A 392 8.38 3.54 20.87
CA PRO A 392 8.44 4.31 19.62
C PRO A 392 9.50 5.40 19.73
N LEU A 393 10.22 5.67 18.65
CA LEU A 393 11.04 6.88 18.54
C LEU A 393 10.15 8.07 18.89
N GLN A 394 10.32 8.66 20.05
CA GLN A 394 9.78 9.97 20.35
C GLN A 394 10.39 10.92 19.32
N GLY A 395 9.55 11.54 18.51
CA GLY A 395 10.00 12.60 17.61
C GLY A 395 10.68 13.70 18.45
N PRO A 396 11.68 14.41 17.91
CA PRO A 396 12.29 15.53 18.59
C PRO A 396 11.20 16.57 18.90
N GLY A 397 10.93 16.79 20.18
CA GLY A 397 9.99 17.81 20.68
C GLY A 397 8.72 17.22 21.30
N GLY A 398 8.86 16.60 22.42
CA GLY A 398 7.76 16.21 23.31
C GLY A 398 8.19 16.41 24.75
N ASP A 399 8.31 17.64 25.18
CA ASP A 399 8.05 18.10 26.54
C ASP A 399 6.73 18.83 26.57
#